data_5716ba821ba2b1959e33dda1f3757267
#
_entry.id   5716ba821ba2b1959e33dda1f3757267
#
_cell.length_a   1.000
_cell.length_b   1.000
_cell.length_c   1.000
_cell.angle_alpha   90.00
_cell.angle_beta   90.00
_cell.angle_gamma   90.00
#
_symmetry.space_group_name_H-M   'P 1'
#
loop_
_entity.id
_entity.type
_entity.pdbx_description
1 polymer ?
#
loop_
_entity_poly.entity_id
_entity_poly.type
_entity_poly.pdbx_seq_one_letter_code
_entity_poly.pdbx_strand_id
1 'polypeptide(L)'
;MYKRQGINITNRNWGGGNLEGWDEVIDVNVKGAYNCALAALEVMRPQGEGTIITTSSKAGVNYSPRAGVAYGASKHAVMALNQLMNIEEGNNGIRACVLCPGEVETPILDHRPIPVPQEERERLIQSEDMGEIVVFIMKLPARVTLNEVIISPTYTRPLQPGEG
;
A
#
# COMPACT_ATOMS: atom_id res chain seq x y z
N MET A 1 5.86 -0.49 -18.82
CA MET A 1 4.66 -0.91 -18.08
C MET A 1 4.64 -0.15 -16.76
N TYR A 2 3.76 0.84 -16.64
CA TYR A 2 3.66 1.65 -15.41
C TYR A 2 3.00 0.78 -14.33
N LYS A 3 3.78 0.36 -13.34
CA LYS A 3 3.25 -0.28 -12.14
C LYS A 3 2.60 0.81 -11.30
N ARG A 4 1.29 0.96 -11.38
CA ARG A 4 0.52 1.86 -10.53
C ARG A 4 0.36 1.23 -9.15
N GLN A 5 1.40 1.32 -8.33
CA GLN A 5 1.39 0.80 -6.94
C GLN A 5 0.59 1.69 -5.98
N GLY A 6 0.06 2.78 -6.48
CA GLY A 6 -0.73 3.75 -5.77
C GLY A 6 -0.27 5.17 -6.08
N ILE A 7 -1.20 6.08 -6.05
CA ILE A 7 -0.97 7.52 -6.25
C ILE A 7 -1.48 8.31 -5.06
N ASN A 8 -1.02 9.54 -4.95
CA ASN A 8 -1.58 10.54 -4.06
C ASN A 8 -1.64 11.89 -4.78
N ILE A 9 -2.49 12.76 -4.32
CA ILE A 9 -2.68 14.12 -4.85
C ILE A 9 -1.95 15.15 -4.00
N THR A 10 -1.70 16.33 -4.57
CA THR A 10 -1.01 17.42 -3.87
C THR A 10 -1.89 18.03 -2.79
N ASN A 11 -3.16 18.33 -3.11
CA ASN A 11 -4.14 18.86 -2.16
C ASN A 11 -4.74 17.72 -1.34
N ARG A 12 -4.29 17.58 -0.08
CA ARG A 12 -4.51 16.38 0.73
C ARG A 12 -5.53 16.55 1.85
N ASN A 13 -5.79 17.79 2.27
CA ASN A 13 -6.70 18.10 3.36
C ASN A 13 -8.12 18.41 2.86
N TRP A 14 -9.07 18.49 3.79
CA TRP A 14 -10.46 18.79 3.46
C TRP A 14 -10.64 20.16 2.79
N GLY A 15 -9.84 21.16 3.16
CA GLY A 15 -9.93 22.52 2.60
C GLY A 15 -9.44 22.65 1.16
N GLY A 16 -8.59 21.74 0.72
CA GLY A 16 -8.03 21.71 -0.65
C GLY A 16 -8.53 20.54 -1.50
N GLY A 17 -9.48 19.74 -0.99
CA GLY A 17 -10.00 18.59 -1.68
C GLY A 17 -10.80 18.94 -2.93
N ASN A 18 -10.67 18.10 -3.97
CA ASN A 18 -11.49 18.15 -5.17
C ASN A 18 -11.94 16.73 -5.56
N LEU A 19 -13.10 16.63 -6.19
CA LEU A 19 -13.68 15.33 -6.56
C LEU A 19 -12.84 14.59 -7.59
N GLU A 20 -12.28 15.30 -8.58
CA GLU A 20 -11.45 14.67 -9.62
C GLU A 20 -10.22 13.99 -9.03
N GLY A 21 -9.49 14.65 -8.13
CA GLY A 21 -8.34 14.05 -7.46
C GLY A 21 -8.73 12.92 -6.51
N TRP A 22 -9.89 13.03 -5.84
CA TRP A 22 -10.45 11.93 -5.06
C TRP A 22 -10.73 10.71 -5.94
N ASP A 23 -11.44 10.90 -7.05
CA ASP A 23 -11.82 9.83 -7.96
C ASP A 23 -10.58 9.14 -8.56
N GLU A 24 -9.56 9.92 -8.95
CA GLU A 24 -8.30 9.38 -9.46
C GLU A 24 -7.61 8.48 -8.42
N VAL A 25 -7.52 8.91 -7.17
CA VAL A 25 -6.92 8.11 -6.09
C VAL A 25 -7.71 6.83 -5.84
N ILE A 26 -9.03 6.89 -5.81
CA ILE A 26 -9.88 5.70 -5.60
C ILE A 26 -9.78 4.74 -6.78
N ASP A 27 -9.82 5.25 -8.01
CA ASP A 27 -9.72 4.43 -9.21
C ASP A 27 -8.40 3.66 -9.29
N VAL A 28 -7.30 4.34 -8.99
CA VAL A 28 -5.98 3.69 -9.03
C VAL A 28 -5.75 2.80 -7.82
N ASN A 29 -5.95 3.32 -6.61
CA ASN A 29 -5.52 2.63 -5.39
C ASN A 29 -6.49 1.52 -4.97
N VAL A 30 -7.80 1.71 -5.17
CA VAL A 30 -8.83 0.75 -4.72
C VAL A 30 -9.31 -0.12 -5.87
N LYS A 31 -9.89 0.47 -6.92
CA LYS A 31 -10.39 -0.30 -8.07
C LYS A 31 -9.27 -1.04 -8.79
N GLY A 32 -8.08 -0.41 -8.92
CA GLY A 32 -6.91 -1.07 -9.49
C GLY A 32 -6.49 -2.32 -8.71
N ALA A 33 -6.43 -2.22 -7.37
CA ALA A 33 -6.10 -3.36 -6.51
C ALA A 33 -7.15 -4.47 -6.60
N TYR A 34 -8.42 -4.11 -6.55
CA TYR A 34 -9.55 -5.04 -6.69
C TYR A 34 -9.52 -5.77 -8.03
N ASN A 35 -9.37 -5.06 -9.14
CA ASN A 35 -9.33 -5.65 -10.48
C ASN A 35 -8.14 -6.62 -10.66
N CYS A 36 -6.97 -6.26 -10.13
CA CYS A 36 -5.81 -7.15 -10.16
C CYS A 36 -6.05 -8.41 -9.32
N ALA A 37 -6.68 -8.27 -8.16
CA ALA A 37 -7.03 -9.41 -7.32
C ALA A 37 -8.03 -10.35 -8.01
N LEU A 38 -9.10 -9.81 -8.61
CA LEU A 38 -10.06 -10.63 -9.37
C LEU A 38 -9.38 -11.42 -10.47
N ALA A 39 -8.57 -10.77 -11.30
CA ALA A 39 -7.86 -11.44 -12.38
C ALA A 39 -6.89 -12.54 -11.88
N ALA A 40 -6.23 -12.30 -10.74
CA ALA A 40 -5.37 -13.30 -10.11
C ALA A 40 -6.19 -14.49 -9.58
N LEU A 41 -7.34 -14.25 -8.96
CA LEU A 41 -8.21 -15.29 -8.41
C LEU A 41 -8.79 -16.20 -9.50
N GLU A 42 -9.08 -15.68 -10.69
CA GLU A 42 -9.53 -16.49 -11.83
C GLU A 42 -8.51 -17.59 -12.19
N VAL A 43 -7.22 -17.32 -12.02
CA VAL A 43 -6.13 -18.25 -12.27
C VAL A 43 -5.84 -19.12 -11.06
N MET A 44 -5.81 -18.55 -9.87
CA MET A 44 -5.37 -19.24 -8.65
C MET A 44 -6.42 -20.23 -8.12
N ARG A 45 -7.73 -19.93 -8.25
CA ARG A 45 -8.79 -20.83 -7.79
C ARG A 45 -8.74 -22.23 -8.44
N PRO A 46 -8.62 -22.36 -9.78
CA PRO A 46 -8.44 -23.69 -10.42
C PRO A 46 -7.13 -24.38 -10.03
N GLN A 47 -6.07 -23.61 -9.67
CA GLN A 47 -4.80 -24.17 -9.22
C GLN A 47 -4.87 -24.74 -7.80
N GLY A 48 -5.82 -24.26 -6.99
CA GLY A 48 -5.92 -24.63 -5.57
C GLY A 48 -4.80 -24.06 -4.69
N GLU A 49 -4.03 -23.09 -5.20
CA GLU A 49 -2.97 -22.41 -4.47
C GLU A 49 -2.71 -21.01 -5.03
N GLY A 50 -2.28 -20.11 -4.17
CA GLY A 50 -1.88 -18.78 -4.59
C GLY A 50 -1.42 -17.89 -3.45
N THR A 51 -0.65 -16.87 -3.79
CA THR A 51 -0.27 -15.81 -2.85
C THR A 51 -0.44 -14.45 -3.51
N ILE A 52 -1.28 -13.62 -2.94
CA ILE A 52 -1.51 -12.23 -3.39
C ILE A 52 -0.88 -11.30 -2.35
N ILE A 53 0.06 -10.46 -2.79
CA ILE A 53 0.68 -9.45 -1.92
C ILE A 53 0.29 -8.08 -2.44
N THR A 54 -0.43 -7.32 -1.60
CA THR A 54 -0.92 -5.99 -1.92
C THR A 54 -0.19 -4.94 -1.10
N THR A 55 0.18 -3.82 -1.71
CA THR A 55 0.82 -2.72 -0.99
C THR A 55 -0.20 -1.67 -0.57
N SER A 56 -0.46 -1.61 0.74
CA SER A 56 -1.17 -0.52 1.38
C SER A 56 -0.17 0.57 1.83
N SER A 57 -0.24 0.98 3.06
CA SER A 57 0.63 1.97 3.70
C SER A 57 0.38 1.96 5.21
N LYS A 58 1.28 2.52 6.01
CA LYS A 58 0.96 2.91 7.40
C LYS A 58 -0.25 3.83 7.48
N ALA A 59 -0.54 4.60 6.43
CA ALA A 59 -1.74 5.41 6.31
C ALA A 59 -3.04 4.61 6.12
N GLY A 60 -2.95 3.32 5.88
CA GLY A 60 -4.08 2.37 5.90
C GLY A 60 -4.30 1.73 7.27
N VAL A 61 -3.38 1.91 8.20
CA VAL A 61 -3.45 1.40 9.58
C VAL A 61 -3.71 2.54 10.56
N ASN A 62 -3.04 3.67 10.36
CA ASN A 62 -3.12 4.86 11.23
C ASN A 62 -3.50 6.09 10.41
N TYR A 63 -4.22 7.00 11.02
CA TYR A 63 -4.51 8.29 10.40
C TYR A 63 -3.25 9.15 10.36
N SER A 64 -3.00 9.78 9.20
CA SER A 64 -1.84 10.63 8.99
C SER A 64 -2.24 11.89 8.20
N PRO A 65 -2.10 13.06 8.77
CA PRO A 65 -2.33 14.31 8.04
C PRO A 65 -1.46 14.43 6.79
N ARG A 66 -0.22 13.93 6.87
CA ARG A 66 0.72 13.88 5.74
C ARG A 66 0.22 13.05 4.56
N ALA A 67 -0.56 12.00 4.84
CA ALA A 67 -1.16 11.15 3.80
C ALA A 67 -2.36 11.83 3.12
N GLY A 68 -3.14 12.54 3.90
CA GLY A 68 -4.38 13.18 3.45
C GLY A 68 -5.57 12.25 3.33
N VAL A 69 -6.73 12.85 3.01
CA VAL A 69 -8.04 12.20 3.11
C VAL A 69 -8.19 11.07 2.08
N ALA A 70 -8.00 11.37 0.79
CA ALA A 70 -8.22 10.41 -0.29
C ALA A 70 -7.28 9.20 -0.19
N TYR A 71 -5.99 9.48 0.02
CA TYR A 71 -4.99 8.41 0.14
C TYR A 71 -5.24 7.55 1.37
N GLY A 72 -5.47 8.17 2.55
CA GLY A 72 -5.77 7.44 3.78
C GLY A 72 -6.98 6.53 3.62
N ALA A 73 -8.09 7.05 3.08
CA ALA A 73 -9.29 6.26 2.82
C ALA A 73 -9.02 5.11 1.85
N SER A 74 -8.30 5.37 0.75
CA SER A 74 -7.97 4.35 -0.24
C SER A 74 -7.12 3.22 0.35
N LYS A 75 -6.16 3.55 1.23
CA LYS A 75 -5.28 2.55 1.84
C LYS A 75 -5.97 1.74 2.94
N HIS A 76 -6.94 2.31 3.66
CA HIS A 76 -7.83 1.55 4.54
C HIS A 76 -8.73 0.59 3.75
N ALA A 77 -9.26 1.02 2.61
CA ALA A 77 -10.05 0.14 1.75
C ALA A 77 -9.25 -1.09 1.28
N VAL A 78 -7.97 -0.91 0.92
CA VAL A 78 -7.08 -2.02 0.55
C VAL A 78 -6.87 -3.01 1.71
N MET A 79 -6.81 -2.54 2.97
CA MET A 79 -6.75 -3.43 4.13
C MET A 79 -7.99 -4.33 4.21
N ALA A 80 -9.19 -3.73 4.05
CA ALA A 80 -10.44 -4.48 4.08
C ALA A 80 -10.51 -5.52 2.95
N LEU A 81 -10.12 -5.17 1.72
CA LEU A 81 -10.06 -6.10 0.59
C LEU A 81 -9.17 -7.31 0.90
N ASN A 82 -8.00 -7.08 1.48
CA ASN A 82 -7.06 -8.16 1.82
C ASN A 82 -7.61 -9.10 2.89
N GLN A 83 -8.23 -8.55 3.94
CA GLN A 83 -8.82 -9.36 5.01
C GLN A 83 -9.97 -10.23 4.49
N LEU A 84 -10.88 -9.66 3.70
CA LEU A 84 -11.99 -10.41 3.09
C LEU A 84 -11.48 -11.51 2.16
N MET A 85 -10.43 -11.25 1.40
CA MET A 85 -9.80 -12.26 0.55
C MET A 85 -9.31 -13.47 1.34
N ASN A 86 -8.66 -13.26 2.48
CA ASN A 86 -8.22 -14.38 3.34
C ASN A 86 -9.39 -15.16 3.93
N ILE A 87 -10.51 -14.48 4.26
CA ILE A 87 -11.72 -15.14 4.78
C ILE A 87 -12.39 -16.00 3.70
N GLU A 88 -12.51 -15.48 2.50
CA GLU A 88 -13.26 -16.14 1.41
C GLU A 88 -12.43 -17.19 0.67
N GLU A 89 -11.13 -16.93 0.44
CA GLU A 89 -10.29 -17.74 -0.43
C GLU A 89 -9.29 -18.65 0.31
N GLY A 90 -9.19 -18.54 1.62
CA GLY A 90 -8.27 -19.37 2.40
C GLY A 90 -8.53 -20.87 2.23
N ASN A 91 -9.79 -21.29 2.17
CA ASN A 91 -10.16 -22.68 1.93
C ASN A 91 -9.88 -23.14 0.49
N ASN A 92 -9.66 -22.22 -0.45
CA ASN A 92 -9.24 -22.48 -1.82
C ASN A 92 -7.71 -22.55 -1.95
N GLY A 93 -6.97 -22.53 -0.84
CA GLY A 93 -5.51 -22.54 -0.82
C GLY A 93 -4.87 -21.21 -1.21
N ILE A 94 -5.65 -20.12 -1.28
CA ILE A 94 -5.15 -18.80 -1.64
C ILE A 94 -4.99 -17.96 -0.37
N ARG A 95 -3.83 -17.34 -0.23
CA ARG A 95 -3.52 -16.46 0.90
C ARG A 95 -3.21 -15.04 0.40
N ALA A 96 -3.59 -14.06 1.17
CA ALA A 96 -3.33 -12.67 0.88
C ALA A 96 -2.55 -12.01 2.03
N CYS A 97 -1.55 -11.20 1.66
CA CYS A 97 -0.77 -10.39 2.58
C CYS A 97 -0.83 -8.93 2.17
N VAL A 98 -1.07 -8.04 3.11
CA VAL A 98 -0.97 -6.61 2.85
C VAL A 98 0.29 -6.03 3.50
N LEU A 99 1.12 -5.37 2.69
CA LEU A 99 2.28 -4.65 3.16
C LEU A 99 1.87 -3.21 3.49
N CYS A 100 2.22 -2.76 4.69
CA CYS A 100 1.91 -1.43 5.20
C CYS A 100 3.20 -0.65 5.48
N PRO A 101 3.94 -0.24 4.45
CA PRO A 101 5.17 0.49 4.64
C PRO A 101 4.90 1.91 5.15
N GLY A 102 5.86 2.42 5.92
CA GLY A 102 6.02 3.84 6.19
C GLY A 102 6.57 4.57 4.97
N GLU A 103 7.51 5.48 5.19
CA GLU A 103 8.14 6.19 4.09
C GLU A 103 9.18 5.29 3.40
N VAL A 104 8.98 5.06 2.11
CA VAL A 104 9.88 4.31 1.23
C VAL A 104 10.49 5.29 0.23
N GLU A 105 11.79 5.17 -0.02
CA GLU A 105 12.46 5.94 -1.07
C GLU A 105 11.95 5.48 -2.43
N THR A 106 11.11 6.30 -3.04
CA THR A 106 10.48 6.06 -4.35
C THR A 106 10.08 7.40 -4.97
N PRO A 107 9.82 7.45 -6.28
CA PRO A 107 9.37 8.68 -6.96
C PRO A 107 8.08 9.31 -6.41
N ILE A 108 7.30 8.61 -5.59
CA ILE A 108 6.11 9.18 -4.94
C ILE A 108 6.48 10.33 -3.98
N LEU A 109 7.71 10.36 -3.48
CA LEU A 109 8.20 11.43 -2.62
C LEU A 109 8.37 12.76 -3.37
N ASP A 110 8.55 12.72 -4.68
CA ASP A 110 8.71 13.91 -5.52
C ASP A 110 7.39 14.67 -5.69
N HIS A 111 6.25 14.00 -5.45
CA HIS A 111 4.91 14.60 -5.46
C HIS A 111 4.47 15.16 -4.10
N ARG A 112 5.39 15.27 -3.15
CA ARG A 112 5.08 15.88 -1.86
C ARG A 112 5.01 17.40 -1.96
N PRO A 113 4.12 18.04 -1.18
CA PRO A 113 4.09 19.51 -1.10
C PRO A 113 5.44 20.12 -0.69
N ILE A 114 6.16 19.42 0.19
CA ILE A 114 7.52 19.78 0.62
C ILE A 114 8.46 18.65 0.21
N PRO A 115 9.47 18.93 -0.64
CA PRO A 115 10.45 17.94 -1.05
C PRO A 115 11.21 17.32 0.13
N VAL A 116 11.50 16.03 0.04
CA VAL A 116 12.29 15.32 1.03
C VAL A 116 13.78 15.45 0.64
N PRO A 117 14.64 16.00 1.53
CA PRO A 117 16.07 16.11 1.27
C PRO A 117 16.74 14.75 1.03
N GLN A 118 17.79 14.72 0.21
CA GLN A 118 18.48 13.48 -0.16
C GLN A 118 19.03 12.72 1.07
N GLU A 119 19.61 13.44 2.04
CA GLU A 119 20.12 12.86 3.28
C GLU A 119 19.03 12.15 4.12
N GLU A 120 17.80 12.65 4.06
CA GLU A 120 16.66 12.00 4.72
C GLU A 120 16.18 10.79 3.94
N ARG A 121 16.22 10.83 2.59
CA ARG A 121 15.81 9.72 1.72
C ARG A 121 16.67 8.47 1.95
N GLU A 122 17.96 8.63 2.17
CA GLU A 122 18.89 7.53 2.46
C GLU A 122 18.61 6.80 3.78
N ARG A 123 17.84 7.44 4.68
CA ARG A 123 17.43 6.88 5.98
C ARG A 123 16.04 6.25 5.95
N LEU A 124 15.35 6.33 4.83
CA LEU A 124 14.05 5.71 4.64
C LEU A 124 14.21 4.23 4.26
N ILE A 125 13.08 3.50 4.24
CA ILE A 125 13.03 2.16 3.68
C ILE A 125 13.42 2.26 2.20
N GLN A 126 14.29 1.37 1.74
CA GLN A 126 14.67 1.27 0.33
C GLN A 126 13.76 0.27 -0.40
N SER A 127 13.69 0.37 -1.72
CA SER A 127 12.87 -0.54 -2.53
C SER A 127 13.33 -1.99 -2.40
N GLU A 128 14.62 -2.21 -2.22
CA GLU A 128 15.27 -3.50 -2.01
C GLU A 128 14.80 -4.16 -0.71
N ASP A 129 14.67 -3.39 0.37
CA ASP A 129 14.17 -3.89 1.67
C ASP A 129 12.75 -4.46 1.50
N MET A 130 11.90 -3.77 0.71
CA MET A 130 10.56 -4.25 0.40
C MET A 130 10.59 -5.53 -0.43
N GLY A 131 11.54 -5.65 -1.36
CA GLY A 131 11.76 -6.85 -2.17
C GLY A 131 12.10 -8.07 -1.33
N GLU A 132 13.01 -7.92 -0.35
CA GLU A 132 13.39 -9.01 0.57
C GLU A 132 12.20 -9.50 1.40
N ILE A 133 11.36 -8.58 1.88
CA ILE A 133 10.15 -8.93 2.63
C ILE A 133 9.16 -9.70 1.74
N VAL A 134 8.96 -9.30 0.50
CA VAL A 134 8.12 -10.03 -0.46
C VAL A 134 8.64 -11.46 -0.65
N VAL A 135 9.94 -11.63 -0.88
CA VAL A 135 10.56 -12.95 -1.04
C VAL A 135 10.40 -13.80 0.23
N PHE A 136 10.55 -13.20 1.41
CA PHE A 136 10.32 -13.89 2.68
C PHE A 136 8.87 -14.41 2.78
N ILE A 137 7.87 -13.57 2.48
CA ILE A 137 6.46 -13.96 2.52
C ILE A 137 6.17 -15.11 1.55
N MET A 138 6.71 -15.03 0.33
CA MET A 138 6.50 -16.06 -0.69
C MET A 138 7.11 -17.42 -0.31
N LYS A 139 8.20 -17.45 0.47
CA LYS A 139 8.85 -18.67 0.93
C LYS A 139 8.16 -19.34 2.12
N LEU A 140 7.20 -18.69 2.75
CA LEU A 140 6.46 -19.30 3.87
C LEU A 140 5.67 -20.54 3.39
N PRO A 141 5.57 -21.57 4.24
CA PRO A 141 4.75 -22.73 3.93
C PRO A 141 3.30 -22.34 3.61
N ALA A 142 2.66 -23.06 2.71
CA ALA A 142 1.28 -22.76 2.25
C ALA A 142 0.25 -22.66 3.40
N ARG A 143 0.47 -23.37 4.51
CA ARG A 143 -0.37 -23.31 5.72
C ARG A 143 -0.20 -22.05 6.57
N VAL A 144 0.72 -21.14 6.20
CA VAL A 144 1.03 -19.94 6.98
C VAL A 144 0.66 -18.71 6.15
N THR A 145 -0.16 -17.86 6.71
CA THR A 145 -0.52 -16.55 6.14
C THR A 145 -0.02 -15.44 7.06
N LEU A 146 0.73 -14.50 6.51
CA LEU A 146 0.95 -13.20 7.13
C LEU A 146 -0.14 -12.26 6.62
N ASN A 147 -1.10 -11.92 7.47
CA ASN A 147 -2.22 -11.07 7.07
C ASN A 147 -1.77 -9.63 6.78
N GLU A 148 -0.95 -9.08 7.67
CA GLU A 148 -0.49 -7.70 7.62
C GLU A 148 0.98 -7.64 8.04
N VAL A 149 1.77 -6.86 7.30
CA VAL A 149 3.17 -6.59 7.64
C VAL A 149 3.37 -5.08 7.67
N ILE A 150 3.51 -4.54 8.87
CA ILE A 150 3.75 -3.10 9.10
C ILE A 150 5.25 -2.88 9.17
N ILE A 151 5.76 -2.03 8.28
CA ILE A 151 7.18 -1.76 8.12
C ILE A 151 7.42 -0.27 8.32
N SER A 152 8.37 0.08 9.17
CA SER A 152 8.71 1.48 9.42
C SER A 152 10.21 1.69 9.23
N PRO A 153 10.63 2.83 8.67
CA PRO A 153 12.03 3.20 8.80
C PRO A 153 12.35 3.39 10.30
N THR A 154 13.54 3.04 10.70
CA THR A 154 14.01 3.30 12.09
C THR A 154 14.05 4.80 12.37
N TYR A 155 14.36 5.59 11.35
CA TYR A 155 14.29 7.04 11.42
C TYR A 155 12.87 7.54 11.20
N THR A 156 12.37 8.32 12.15
CA THR A 156 11.08 9.02 12.00
C THR A 156 11.34 10.47 11.62
N ARG A 157 10.99 10.82 10.40
CA ARG A 157 11.10 12.20 9.91
C ARG A 157 10.07 13.09 10.63
N PRO A 158 10.49 14.22 11.25
CA PRO A 158 9.58 15.14 11.88
C PRO A 158 8.61 15.75 10.86
N LEU A 159 7.37 16.04 11.31
CA LEU A 159 6.42 16.82 10.52
C LEU A 159 6.94 18.24 10.35
N GLN A 160 6.92 18.73 9.12
CA GLN A 160 7.25 20.12 8.83
C GLN A 160 5.97 20.98 8.73
N PRO A 161 6.02 22.27 9.05
CA PRO A 161 4.90 23.17 8.83
C PRO A 161 4.45 23.13 7.37
N GLY A 162 3.16 22.87 7.14
CA GLY A 162 2.59 22.78 5.79
C GLY A 162 2.60 21.35 5.16
N GLU A 163 3.04 20.32 5.87
CA GLU A 163 2.97 18.94 5.40
C GLU A 163 1.63 18.22 5.71
N GLY A 164 0.73 18.85 6.41
CA GLY A 164 -0.57 18.29 6.78
C GLY A 164 -1.76 19.12 6.31
#